data_cab3528f662c20f16bc511dff33c01d9
#
_entry.id   cab3528f662c20f16bc511dff33c01d9
#
_cell.length_a   1.000
_cell.length_b   1.000
_cell.length_c   1.000
_cell.angle_alpha   90.00
_cell.angle_beta   90.00
_cell.angle_gamma   90.00
#
_symmetry.space_group_name_H-M   'P 1'
#
loop_
_entity.id
_entity.type
_entity.pdbx_description
1 polymer ?
#
loop_
_entity_poly.entity_id
_entity_poly.type
_entity_poly.pdbx_seq_one_letter_code
_entity_poly.pdbx_strand_id
1 'polypeptide(L)'
;VNFIQEINGKISLNGNFAFILVIATTDVSLIPGITVAGATPELTHFTPAADAEFLIKEKCISINSVPVTPTGIPTPAIISRASLKLVNATKLVVNAGSRVKPKIPFIDVGGEPGGDIRKFSLTRETSQRILENSIILGEELANSYDFLVIGESIPAGTTTAMAVLLSLGYDAADKVSSASPVNPKDLKRKVVYEAIKDLPSDFLGKISKVSDPMLISVAAVSYTHLXRQMCIRDRRYTDDCSCSYNQGN
;
A
#
# COMPACT_ATOMS: atom_id res chain seq x y z
N VAL A 1 6.53 -14.29 -17.09
CA VAL A 1 5.94 -15.35 -16.24
C VAL A 1 4.48 -15.00 -16.03
N ASN A 2 3.56 -15.82 -16.59
CA ASN A 2 2.12 -15.64 -16.40
C ASN A 2 1.74 -16.21 -15.03
N PHE A 3 1.51 -15.32 -14.07
CA PHE A 3 1.12 -15.70 -12.71
C PHE A 3 -0.38 -15.96 -12.56
N ILE A 4 -1.16 -15.65 -13.60
CA ILE A 4 -2.59 -15.91 -13.60
C ILE A 4 -2.84 -17.08 -14.55
N GLN A 5 -3.14 -18.22 -13.99
CA GLN A 5 -3.61 -19.35 -14.77
C GLN A 5 -5.13 -19.24 -14.86
N GLU A 6 -5.60 -18.81 -16.02
CA GLU A 6 -7.02 -18.79 -16.31
C GLU A 6 -7.43 -20.20 -16.75
N ILE A 7 -8.03 -20.93 -15.84
CA ILE A 7 -8.58 -22.26 -16.13
C ILE A 7 -10.08 -22.09 -16.33
N ASN A 8 -10.50 -22.09 -17.59
CA ASN A 8 -11.92 -22.00 -17.99
C ASN A 8 -12.65 -20.78 -17.40
N GLY A 9 -11.99 -19.63 -17.35
CA GLY A 9 -12.58 -18.39 -16.84
C GLY A 9 -12.85 -18.39 -15.34
N LYS A 10 -12.33 -19.35 -14.60
CA LYS A 10 -12.47 -19.40 -13.13
C LYS A 10 -11.08 -19.34 -12.50
N ILE A 11 -10.87 -18.33 -11.66
CA ILE A 11 -9.70 -18.29 -10.80
C ILE A 11 -10.03 -19.18 -9.61
N SER A 12 -9.39 -20.35 -9.52
CA SER A 12 -9.52 -21.20 -8.34
C SER A 12 -8.44 -20.80 -7.34
N LEU A 13 -8.84 -20.18 -6.28
CA LEU A 13 -7.98 -19.84 -5.15
C LEU A 13 -8.07 -20.95 -4.10
N ASN A 14 -7.42 -22.07 -4.40
CA ASN A 14 -7.34 -23.19 -3.45
C ASN A 14 -6.13 -22.99 -2.56
N GLY A 15 -6.35 -22.65 -1.32
CA GLY A 15 -5.27 -22.45 -0.36
C GLY A 15 -5.68 -21.53 0.77
N ASN A 16 -4.81 -21.47 1.76
CA ASN A 16 -4.98 -20.58 2.91
C ASN A 16 -4.55 -19.17 2.53
N PHE A 17 -5.37 -18.17 2.81
CA PHE A 17 -5.03 -16.80 2.46
C PHE A 17 -5.30 -15.80 3.58
N ALA A 18 -4.58 -14.69 3.53
CA ALA A 18 -4.85 -13.54 4.40
C ALA A 18 -5.21 -12.32 3.57
N PHE A 19 -6.11 -11.50 4.08
CA PHE A 19 -6.35 -10.16 3.61
C PHE A 19 -5.53 -9.18 4.48
N ILE A 20 -4.69 -8.39 3.84
CA ILE A 20 -3.82 -7.43 4.52
C ILE A 20 -4.23 -6.03 4.09
N LEU A 21 -4.61 -5.18 5.04
CA LEU A 21 -4.86 -3.77 4.79
C LEU A 21 -3.64 -2.97 5.25
N VAL A 22 -2.90 -2.39 4.29
CA VAL A 22 -1.77 -1.50 4.59
C VAL A 22 -2.27 -0.06 4.66
N ILE A 23 -2.03 0.60 5.79
CA ILE A 23 -2.54 1.95 6.03
C ILE A 23 -1.39 2.95 6.19
N ALA A 24 -1.60 4.16 5.66
CA ALA A 24 -0.63 5.26 5.79
C ALA A 24 -1.31 6.60 5.51
N THR A 25 -0.59 7.69 5.76
CA THR A 25 -1.00 9.05 5.35
C THR A 25 0.17 9.75 4.65
N THR A 26 -0.17 10.72 3.81
CA THR A 26 0.80 11.61 3.17
C THR A 26 0.23 13.03 3.14
N ASP A 27 1.09 14.02 3.34
CA ASP A 27 0.68 15.44 3.28
C ASP A 27 0.30 15.87 1.84
N VAL A 28 0.58 15.04 0.83
CA VAL A 28 0.03 15.24 -0.51
C VAL A 28 -1.51 15.33 -0.45
N SER A 29 -2.13 14.59 0.46
CA SER A 29 -3.59 14.60 0.63
C SER A 29 -4.16 15.96 1.06
N LEU A 30 -3.31 16.84 1.63
CA LEU A 30 -3.72 18.18 2.06
C LEU A 30 -3.77 19.18 0.91
N ILE A 31 -3.24 18.83 -0.27
CA ILE A 31 -3.29 19.72 -1.44
C ILE A 31 -4.75 19.83 -1.90
N PRO A 32 -5.33 21.04 -1.92
CA PRO A 32 -6.75 21.18 -2.26
C PRO A 32 -7.08 20.58 -3.62
N GLY A 33 -8.08 19.71 -3.67
CA GLY A 33 -8.57 19.09 -4.90
C GLY A 33 -7.80 17.87 -5.38
N ILE A 34 -6.74 17.44 -4.69
CA ILE A 34 -5.91 16.30 -5.13
C ILE A 34 -6.63 14.95 -4.85
N THR A 35 -7.43 14.90 -3.82
CA THR A 35 -8.16 13.70 -3.40
C THR A 35 -9.55 14.06 -2.90
N VAL A 36 -10.46 13.09 -2.95
CA VAL A 36 -11.79 13.19 -2.36
C VAL A 36 -11.95 12.27 -1.13
N ALA A 37 -10.87 11.68 -0.65
CA ALA A 37 -10.90 10.87 0.56
C ALA A 37 -11.03 11.80 1.78
N GLY A 38 -12.10 11.62 2.56
CA GLY A 38 -12.43 12.51 3.68
C GLY A 38 -13.29 13.71 3.25
N ALA A 39 -14.19 14.11 4.14
CA ALA A 39 -15.13 15.21 3.86
C ALA A 39 -14.42 16.56 3.77
N THR A 40 -13.27 16.72 4.42
CA THR A 40 -12.38 17.89 4.29
C THR A 40 -10.92 17.41 4.23
N PRO A 41 -9.98 18.26 3.77
CA PRO A 41 -8.57 17.86 3.74
C PRO A 41 -8.03 17.40 5.11
N GLU A 42 -8.44 18.03 6.20
CA GLU A 42 -7.99 17.68 7.55
C GLU A 42 -8.48 16.28 7.96
N LEU A 43 -9.67 15.89 7.50
CA LEU A 43 -10.25 14.59 7.80
C LEU A 43 -9.60 13.45 7.00
N THR A 44 -8.81 13.76 5.97
CA THR A 44 -8.07 12.73 5.23
C THR A 44 -7.13 11.94 6.14
N HIS A 45 -6.58 12.57 7.19
CA HIS A 45 -5.66 11.92 8.11
C HIS A 45 -6.31 10.80 8.92
N PHE A 46 -7.63 10.87 9.12
CA PHE A 46 -8.39 9.88 9.88
C PHE A 46 -8.84 8.70 9.03
N THR A 47 -8.92 8.88 7.71
CA THR A 47 -9.50 7.88 6.80
C THR A 47 -8.83 6.51 6.93
N PRO A 48 -7.48 6.39 6.91
CA PRO A 48 -6.87 5.05 6.99
C PRO A 48 -7.15 4.32 8.31
N ALA A 49 -7.12 5.06 9.44
CA ALA A 49 -7.42 4.47 10.74
C ALA A 49 -8.89 4.02 10.81
N ALA A 50 -9.81 4.87 10.35
CA ALA A 50 -11.23 4.57 10.37
C ALA A 50 -11.59 3.40 9.44
N ASP A 51 -10.96 3.33 8.26
CA ASP A 51 -11.13 2.20 7.33
C ASP A 51 -10.69 0.89 7.96
N ALA A 52 -9.52 0.89 8.62
CA ALA A 52 -9.00 -0.28 9.31
C ALA A 52 -9.92 -0.72 10.45
N GLU A 53 -10.39 0.23 11.24
CA GLU A 53 -11.32 -0.05 12.33
C GLU A 53 -12.64 -0.62 11.81
N PHE A 54 -13.19 -0.02 10.76
CA PHE A 54 -14.42 -0.49 10.15
C PHE A 54 -14.25 -1.90 9.57
N LEU A 55 -13.13 -2.16 8.91
CA LEU A 55 -12.84 -3.47 8.33
C LEU A 55 -12.84 -4.57 9.40
N ILE A 56 -12.28 -4.29 10.59
CA ILE A 56 -12.14 -5.28 11.67
C ILE A 56 -13.38 -5.30 12.59
N LYS A 57 -13.87 -4.13 13.03
CA LYS A 57 -14.89 -3.98 14.08
C LYS A 57 -16.28 -3.64 13.55
N GLU A 58 -16.45 -3.35 12.26
CA GLU A 58 -17.68 -2.87 11.63
C GLU A 58 -18.14 -1.51 12.19
N LYS A 59 -17.24 -0.81 12.85
CA LYS A 59 -17.49 0.55 13.33
C LYS A 59 -16.17 1.31 13.39
N CYS A 60 -16.24 2.61 13.14
CA CYS A 60 -15.10 3.49 13.35
C CYS A 60 -15.03 3.89 14.83
N ILE A 61 -13.83 4.09 15.32
CA ILE A 61 -13.55 4.49 16.72
C ILE A 61 -12.82 5.82 16.72
N SER A 62 -11.97 6.04 15.73
CA SER A 62 -11.17 7.27 15.60
C SER A 62 -12.02 8.45 15.12
N ILE A 63 -13.14 8.19 14.45
CA ILE A 63 -14.15 9.20 14.06
C ILE A 63 -15.55 8.63 14.29
N ASN A 64 -16.56 9.49 14.35
CA ASN A 64 -17.91 9.11 14.75
C ASN A 64 -18.72 8.40 13.64
N SER A 65 -18.22 8.36 12.41
CA SER A 65 -18.89 7.74 11.27
C SER A 65 -17.88 7.14 10.31
N VAL A 66 -18.33 6.35 9.34
CA VAL A 66 -17.44 5.88 8.27
C VAL A 66 -16.94 7.08 7.45
N PRO A 67 -15.70 7.05 6.96
CA PRO A 67 -15.21 8.11 6.09
C PRO A 67 -16.11 8.29 4.85
N VAL A 68 -16.33 9.55 4.48
CA VAL A 68 -17.13 9.89 3.28
C VAL A 68 -16.35 10.93 2.46
N THR A 69 -16.67 11.00 1.17
CA THR A 69 -16.20 12.08 0.30
C THR A 69 -16.93 13.40 0.67
N PRO A 70 -16.48 14.57 0.16
CA PRO A 70 -17.23 15.81 0.36
C PRO A 70 -18.70 15.76 -0.14
N THR A 71 -19.00 14.85 -1.06
CA THR A 71 -20.36 14.64 -1.59
C THR A 71 -21.12 13.53 -0.88
N GLY A 72 -20.55 12.98 0.22
CA GLY A 72 -21.24 11.98 1.04
C GLY A 72 -21.12 10.53 0.57
N ILE A 73 -20.26 10.24 -0.42
CA ILE A 73 -20.05 8.86 -0.87
C ILE A 73 -19.17 8.14 0.17
N PRO A 74 -19.63 6.99 0.71
CA PRO A 74 -18.87 6.33 1.76
C PRO A 74 -17.65 5.58 1.24
N THR A 75 -16.72 5.32 2.14
CA THR A 75 -15.45 4.62 1.87
C THR A 75 -15.65 3.25 1.22
N PRO A 76 -14.76 2.84 0.29
CA PRO A 76 -14.74 1.47 -0.24
C PRO A 76 -14.53 0.38 0.82
N ALA A 77 -14.07 0.71 2.03
CA ALA A 77 -13.93 -0.25 3.12
C ALA A 77 -15.25 -0.99 3.42
N ILE A 78 -16.41 -0.37 3.11
CA ILE A 78 -17.73 -1.03 3.27
C ILE A 78 -17.82 -2.24 2.36
N ILE A 79 -17.42 -2.11 1.10
CA ILE A 79 -17.44 -3.19 0.11
C ILE A 79 -16.46 -4.30 0.53
N SER A 80 -15.25 -3.90 0.92
CA SER A 80 -14.23 -4.84 1.39
C SER A 80 -14.72 -5.64 2.60
N ARG A 81 -15.35 -4.95 3.56
CA ARG A 81 -15.89 -5.62 4.75
C ARG A 81 -17.01 -6.61 4.38
N ALA A 82 -17.94 -6.19 3.49
CA ALA A 82 -19.03 -7.04 3.05
C ALA A 82 -18.49 -8.31 2.35
N SER A 83 -17.50 -8.15 1.48
CA SER A 83 -16.86 -9.29 0.79
C SER A 83 -16.15 -10.23 1.77
N LEU A 84 -15.43 -9.66 2.73
CA LEU A 84 -14.69 -10.44 3.72
C LEU A 84 -15.60 -11.19 4.73
N LYS A 85 -16.88 -10.86 4.81
CA LYS A 85 -17.85 -11.63 5.57
C LYS A 85 -18.22 -12.95 4.88
N LEU A 86 -18.05 -13.01 3.57
CA LEU A 86 -18.44 -14.19 2.78
C LEU A 86 -17.33 -15.24 2.72
N VAL A 87 -16.13 -14.92 3.22
CA VAL A 87 -14.97 -15.80 3.16
C VAL A 87 -14.31 -15.91 4.54
N ASN A 88 -13.73 -17.08 4.81
CA ASN A 88 -12.98 -17.31 6.03
C ASN A 88 -11.52 -16.91 5.82
N ALA A 89 -11.25 -15.60 5.88
CA ALA A 89 -9.90 -15.05 5.67
C ALA A 89 -9.37 -14.44 6.95
N THR A 90 -8.09 -14.65 7.23
CA THR A 90 -7.40 -13.88 8.26
C THR A 90 -7.30 -12.44 7.79
N LYS A 91 -7.64 -11.50 8.66
CA LYS A 91 -7.62 -10.06 8.36
C LYS A 91 -6.54 -9.40 9.23
N LEU A 92 -5.54 -8.82 8.57
CA LEU A 92 -4.41 -8.15 9.23
C LEU A 92 -4.39 -6.68 8.82
N VAL A 93 -4.07 -5.82 9.76
CA VAL A 93 -3.85 -4.40 9.50
C VAL A 93 -2.37 -4.12 9.70
N VAL A 94 -1.74 -3.48 8.71
CA VAL A 94 -0.33 -3.09 8.74
C VAL A 94 -0.26 -1.56 8.71
N ASN A 95 0.28 -0.97 9.77
CA ASN A 95 0.52 0.47 9.83
C ASN A 95 1.89 0.76 9.25
N ALA A 96 1.90 1.35 8.05
CA ALA A 96 3.14 1.75 7.38
C ALA A 96 3.51 3.22 7.68
N GLY A 97 2.61 3.98 8.31
CA GLY A 97 2.89 5.38 8.62
C GLY A 97 1.65 6.25 8.64
N SER A 98 0.65 5.85 9.43
CA SER A 98 -0.58 6.65 9.58
C SER A 98 -0.40 7.71 10.66
N ARG A 99 -0.83 8.94 10.38
CA ARG A 99 -0.81 10.04 11.34
C ARG A 99 -1.73 9.74 12.54
N VAL A 100 -2.89 9.15 12.25
CA VAL A 100 -3.82 8.68 13.29
C VAL A 100 -3.71 7.15 13.31
N LYS A 101 -3.31 6.60 14.45
CA LYS A 101 -3.21 5.14 14.61
C LYS A 101 -4.59 4.55 14.92
N PRO A 102 -4.96 3.42 14.29
CA PRO A 102 -6.27 2.81 14.55
C PRO A 102 -6.33 2.22 15.97
N LYS A 103 -7.51 2.26 16.58
CA LYS A 103 -7.76 1.75 17.93
C LYS A 103 -8.17 0.26 17.90
N ILE A 104 -7.39 -0.53 17.18
CA ILE A 104 -7.49 -1.98 17.02
C ILE A 104 -6.06 -2.55 16.97
N PRO A 105 -5.86 -3.86 17.15
CA PRO A 105 -4.54 -4.44 16.94
C PRO A 105 -4.07 -4.26 15.50
N PHE A 106 -2.79 -3.94 15.33
CA PHE A 106 -2.14 -3.78 14.03
C PHE A 106 -0.66 -4.14 14.13
N ILE A 107 -0.06 -4.44 13.00
CA ILE A 107 1.38 -4.66 12.85
C ILE A 107 1.99 -3.31 12.46
N ASP A 108 3.00 -2.84 13.20
CA ASP A 108 3.68 -1.58 12.89
C ASP A 108 5.02 -1.88 12.23
N VAL A 109 5.21 -1.41 10.99
CA VAL A 109 6.49 -1.59 10.28
C VAL A 109 7.44 -0.42 10.49
N GLY A 110 7.14 0.45 11.44
CA GLY A 110 8.06 1.50 11.88
C GLY A 110 8.09 2.73 11.00
N GLY A 111 7.05 2.95 10.22
CA GLY A 111 7.00 4.11 9.34
C GLY A 111 6.42 5.35 10.00
N GLU A 112 6.56 6.46 9.29
CA GLU A 112 6.05 7.77 9.68
C GLU A 112 5.18 8.31 8.55
N PRO A 113 4.25 9.24 8.83
CA PRO A 113 3.46 9.88 7.77
C PRO A 113 4.35 10.49 6.69
N GLY A 114 4.00 10.25 5.43
CA GLY A 114 4.73 10.86 4.32
C GLY A 114 4.45 12.36 4.24
N GLY A 115 5.48 13.15 3.95
CA GLY A 115 5.35 14.58 3.74
C GLY A 115 4.87 14.93 2.32
N ASP A 116 4.91 16.22 2.02
CA ASP A 116 4.61 16.73 0.67
C ASP A 116 5.79 16.39 -0.26
N ILE A 117 5.55 15.54 -1.24
CA ILE A 117 6.57 15.05 -2.17
C ILE A 117 7.28 16.19 -2.96
N ARG A 118 6.65 17.35 -3.10
CA ARG A 118 7.28 18.51 -3.73
C ARG A 118 8.50 18.98 -2.94
N LYS A 119 8.49 18.77 -1.63
CA LYS A 119 9.61 19.06 -0.73
C LYS A 119 10.38 17.79 -0.42
N PHE A 120 9.80 16.93 0.41
CA PHE A 120 10.42 15.69 0.83
C PHE A 120 9.36 14.80 1.51
N SER A 121 9.28 13.53 1.14
CA SER A 121 8.29 12.63 1.72
C SER A 121 8.78 11.95 3.00
N LEU A 122 9.88 11.19 2.90
CA LEU A 122 10.39 10.37 4.01
C LEU A 122 11.91 10.51 4.12
N THR A 123 12.45 10.37 5.34
CA THR A 123 13.91 10.23 5.48
C THR A 123 14.35 8.89 4.90
N ARG A 124 15.64 8.80 4.54
CA ARG A 124 16.22 7.53 4.06
C ARG A 124 16.11 6.45 5.14
N GLU A 125 16.35 6.82 6.39
CA GLU A 125 16.28 5.92 7.52
C GLU A 125 14.88 5.35 7.71
N THR A 126 13.86 6.21 7.59
CA THR A 126 12.46 5.77 7.67
C THR A 126 12.11 4.84 6.50
N SER A 127 12.50 5.21 5.28
CA SER A 127 12.25 4.39 4.08
C SER A 127 12.90 3.01 4.21
N GLN A 128 14.14 2.97 4.68
CA GLN A 128 14.87 1.73 4.86
C GLN A 128 14.24 0.86 5.95
N ARG A 129 13.88 1.48 7.08
CA ARG A 129 13.20 0.77 8.19
C ARG A 129 11.88 0.14 7.74
N ILE A 130 11.05 0.88 7.00
CA ILE A 130 9.80 0.34 6.44
C ILE A 130 10.11 -0.84 5.53
N LEU A 131 11.07 -0.68 4.64
CA LEU A 131 11.47 -1.73 3.68
C LEU A 131 11.91 -3.00 4.42
N GLU A 132 12.85 -2.88 5.36
CA GLU A 132 13.39 -4.03 6.10
C GLU A 132 12.31 -4.75 6.91
N ASN A 133 11.49 -4.00 7.67
CA ASN A 133 10.44 -4.60 8.49
C ASN A 133 9.34 -5.24 7.63
N SER A 134 9.05 -4.65 6.47
CA SER A 134 8.05 -5.20 5.55
C SER A 134 8.58 -6.44 4.81
N ILE A 135 9.89 -6.55 4.56
CA ILE A 135 10.51 -7.77 4.05
C ILE A 135 10.32 -8.91 5.07
N ILE A 136 10.67 -8.66 6.33
CA ILE A 136 10.49 -9.65 7.41
C ILE A 136 9.01 -10.09 7.49
N LEU A 137 8.10 -9.12 7.45
CA LEU A 137 6.66 -9.42 7.47
C LEU A 137 6.25 -10.29 6.28
N GLY A 138 6.74 -9.96 5.08
CA GLY A 138 6.46 -10.75 3.87
C GLY A 138 6.96 -12.19 3.97
N GLU A 139 8.13 -12.40 4.57
CA GLU A 139 8.68 -13.74 4.81
C GLU A 139 7.80 -14.54 5.77
N GLU A 140 7.39 -13.94 6.88
CA GLU A 140 6.55 -14.62 7.88
C GLU A 140 5.17 -14.95 7.31
N LEU A 141 4.60 -14.05 6.50
CA LEU A 141 3.32 -14.30 5.85
C LEU A 141 3.43 -15.41 4.79
N ALA A 142 4.55 -15.50 4.08
CA ALA A 142 4.78 -16.57 3.09
C ALA A 142 4.90 -17.94 3.74
N ASN A 143 5.34 -18.01 5.00
CA ASN A 143 5.38 -19.26 5.76
C ASN A 143 3.98 -19.72 6.21
N SER A 144 3.02 -18.80 6.28
CA SER A 144 1.70 -19.04 6.88
C SER A 144 0.57 -19.11 5.85
N TYR A 145 0.72 -18.45 4.70
CA TYR A 145 -0.36 -18.30 3.71
C TYR A 145 0.12 -18.60 2.31
N ASP A 146 -0.70 -19.32 1.56
CA ASP A 146 -0.42 -19.67 0.16
C ASP A 146 -0.49 -18.43 -0.75
N PHE A 147 -1.36 -17.47 -0.42
CA PHE A 147 -1.46 -16.21 -1.16
C PHE A 147 -1.98 -15.08 -0.26
N LEU A 148 -1.69 -13.86 -0.68
CA LEU A 148 -2.12 -12.65 0.01
C LEU A 148 -3.05 -11.84 -0.88
N VAL A 149 -4.09 -11.30 -0.28
CA VAL A 149 -4.90 -10.25 -0.88
C VAL A 149 -4.51 -8.95 -0.17
N ILE A 150 -3.86 -8.05 -0.89
CA ILE A 150 -3.34 -6.80 -0.31
C ILE A 150 -4.26 -5.66 -0.72
N GLY A 151 -4.86 -5.00 0.27
CA GLY A 151 -5.58 -3.76 0.12
C GLY A 151 -4.81 -2.61 0.75
N GLU A 152 -5.16 -1.39 0.37
CA GLU A 152 -4.51 -0.21 0.92
C GLU A 152 -5.55 0.84 1.32
N SER A 153 -5.20 1.68 2.30
CA SER A 153 -5.94 2.91 2.56
C SER A 153 -4.94 4.03 2.80
N ILE A 154 -4.81 4.90 1.80
CA ILE A 154 -4.00 6.11 1.87
C ILE A 154 -4.62 7.18 0.95
N PRO A 155 -5.09 8.31 1.51
CA PRO A 155 -5.53 9.44 0.69
C PRO A 155 -4.40 9.98 -0.17
N ALA A 156 -4.67 10.24 -1.47
CA ALA A 156 -3.72 10.73 -2.47
C ALA A 156 -2.65 9.73 -2.92
N GLY A 157 -2.75 8.45 -2.56
CA GLY A 157 -1.78 7.41 -2.94
C GLY A 157 -1.57 7.27 -4.45
N THR A 158 -2.58 7.55 -5.28
CA THR A 158 -2.40 7.51 -6.74
C THR A 158 -1.45 8.61 -7.24
N THR A 159 -1.33 9.74 -6.53
CA THR A 159 -0.39 10.80 -6.89
C THR A 159 1.04 10.41 -6.55
N THR A 160 1.28 9.84 -5.38
CA THR A 160 2.59 9.34 -4.97
C THR A 160 3.02 8.15 -5.85
N ALA A 161 2.09 7.26 -6.20
CA ALA A 161 2.36 6.16 -7.14
C ALA A 161 2.82 6.69 -8.52
N MET A 162 2.16 7.74 -9.05
CA MET A 162 2.59 8.36 -10.29
C MET A 162 4.01 8.93 -10.17
N ALA A 163 4.33 9.58 -9.04
CA ALA A 163 5.64 10.15 -8.79
C ALA A 163 6.73 9.06 -8.75
N VAL A 164 6.46 7.95 -8.05
CA VAL A 164 7.39 6.81 -8.00
C VAL A 164 7.64 6.26 -9.41
N LEU A 165 6.57 5.96 -10.15
CA LEU A 165 6.70 5.36 -11.49
C LEU A 165 7.49 6.28 -12.44
N LEU A 166 7.18 7.58 -12.45
CA LEU A 166 7.91 8.56 -13.29
C LEU A 166 9.37 8.69 -12.85
N SER A 167 9.65 8.69 -11.53
CA SER A 167 11.03 8.79 -11.01
C SER A 167 11.89 7.58 -11.41
N LEU A 168 11.24 6.43 -11.66
CA LEU A 168 11.88 5.19 -12.11
C LEU A 168 11.91 5.05 -13.64
N GLY A 169 11.41 6.06 -14.37
CA GLY A 169 11.46 6.08 -15.84
C GLY A 169 10.24 5.45 -16.54
N TYR A 170 9.20 5.06 -15.81
CA TYR A 170 8.00 4.51 -16.43
C TYR A 170 7.04 5.62 -16.85
N ASP A 171 6.42 5.47 -18.02
CA ASP A 171 5.40 6.40 -18.52
C ASP A 171 4.09 6.21 -17.74
N ALA A 172 3.88 7.04 -16.72
CA ALA A 172 2.72 6.94 -15.83
C ALA A 172 1.89 8.22 -15.74
N ALA A 173 2.22 9.24 -16.54
CA ALA A 173 1.66 10.59 -16.38
C ALA A 173 0.13 10.64 -16.40
N ASP A 174 -0.53 9.82 -17.20
CA ASP A 174 -1.99 9.81 -17.35
C ASP A 174 -2.62 8.46 -17.00
N LYS A 175 -1.84 7.57 -16.38
CA LYS A 175 -2.28 6.18 -16.14
C LYS A 175 -2.80 5.93 -14.73
N VAL A 176 -2.84 6.97 -13.88
CA VAL A 176 -3.35 6.83 -12.50
C VAL A 176 -4.81 7.26 -12.43
N SER A 177 -5.58 6.51 -11.64
CA SER A 177 -7.00 6.74 -11.44
C SER A 177 -7.28 7.79 -10.36
N SER A 178 -8.55 8.02 -10.13
CA SER A 178 -9.05 8.87 -9.04
C SER A 178 -10.42 8.35 -8.61
N ALA A 179 -10.71 8.46 -7.32
CA ALA A 179 -12.05 8.24 -6.81
C ALA A 179 -12.99 9.41 -7.15
N SER A 180 -12.44 10.54 -7.56
CA SER A 180 -13.24 11.71 -7.99
C SER A 180 -13.95 11.42 -9.31
N PRO A 181 -15.21 11.82 -9.47
CA PRO A 181 -15.89 11.74 -10.78
C PRO A 181 -15.11 12.45 -11.89
N VAL A 182 -14.36 13.49 -11.53
CA VAL A 182 -13.43 14.15 -12.44
C VAL A 182 -12.03 13.96 -11.89
N ASN A 183 -11.25 13.11 -12.56
CA ASN A 183 -9.86 12.87 -12.15
C ASN A 183 -9.04 14.16 -12.31
N PRO A 184 -8.44 14.71 -11.23
CA PRO A 184 -7.66 15.95 -11.32
C PRO A 184 -6.27 15.71 -11.92
N LYS A 185 -6.21 15.19 -13.16
CA LYS A 185 -4.98 14.77 -13.84
C LYS A 185 -3.96 15.91 -13.93
N ASP A 186 -4.40 17.12 -14.30
CA ASP A 186 -3.50 18.26 -14.44
C ASP A 186 -2.88 18.66 -13.11
N LEU A 187 -3.67 18.65 -12.04
CA LEU A 187 -3.16 18.94 -10.70
C LEU A 187 -2.15 17.87 -10.25
N LYS A 188 -2.48 16.60 -10.46
CA LYS A 188 -1.55 15.49 -10.15
C LYS A 188 -0.25 15.64 -10.94
N ARG A 189 -0.34 15.89 -12.26
CA ARG A 189 0.85 16.13 -13.10
C ARG A 189 1.69 17.27 -12.57
N LYS A 190 1.05 18.41 -12.26
CA LYS A 190 1.77 19.59 -11.74
C LYS A 190 2.53 19.24 -10.46
N VAL A 191 1.87 18.60 -9.49
CA VAL A 191 2.49 18.21 -8.22
C VAL A 191 3.66 17.24 -8.46
N VAL A 192 3.45 16.24 -9.30
CA VAL A 192 4.46 15.21 -9.55
C VAL A 192 5.65 15.75 -10.33
N TYR A 193 5.41 16.54 -11.40
CA TYR A 193 6.53 17.12 -12.16
C TYR A 193 7.35 18.10 -11.31
N GLU A 194 6.72 18.78 -10.37
CA GLU A 194 7.46 19.61 -9.39
C GLU A 194 8.30 18.71 -8.47
N ALA A 195 7.77 17.60 -8.00
CA ALA A 195 8.44 16.69 -7.07
C ALA A 195 9.67 16.00 -7.70
N ILE A 196 9.60 15.67 -9.00
CA ILE A 196 10.66 14.91 -9.66
C ILE A 196 11.75 15.78 -10.31
N LYS A 197 11.69 17.13 -10.18
CA LYS A 197 12.70 18.02 -10.77
C LYS A 197 14.10 17.75 -10.23
N ASP A 198 14.23 17.55 -8.92
CA ASP A 198 15.52 17.44 -8.23
C ASP A 198 15.60 16.08 -7.51
N LEU A 199 15.60 15.01 -8.30
CA LEU A 199 15.68 13.65 -7.76
C LEU A 199 17.12 13.27 -7.38
N PRO A 200 17.33 12.60 -6.24
CA PRO A 200 18.59 11.93 -5.99
C PRO A 200 18.91 10.91 -7.09
N SER A 201 20.19 10.62 -7.29
CA SER A 201 20.63 9.70 -8.35
C SER A 201 20.34 8.24 -8.00
N ASP A 202 20.40 7.91 -6.71
CA ASP A 202 20.26 6.53 -6.23
C ASP A 202 18.78 6.16 -5.98
N PHE A 203 18.51 4.86 -6.01
CA PHE A 203 17.15 4.31 -5.90
C PHE A 203 16.49 4.68 -4.57
N LEU A 204 17.20 4.45 -3.44
CA LEU A 204 16.61 4.71 -2.12
C LEU A 204 16.28 6.20 -1.94
N GLY A 205 17.18 7.07 -2.42
CA GLY A 205 16.94 8.52 -2.37
C GLY A 205 15.72 8.94 -3.18
N LYS A 206 15.56 8.38 -4.39
CA LYS A 206 14.37 8.65 -5.21
C LYS A 206 13.09 8.25 -4.45
N ILE A 207 13.05 7.00 -3.96
CA ILE A 207 11.89 6.47 -3.24
C ILE A 207 11.59 7.31 -1.99
N SER A 208 12.63 7.66 -1.21
CA SER A 208 12.45 8.48 0.00
C SER A 208 11.85 9.85 -0.33
N LYS A 209 12.25 10.44 -1.47
CA LYS A 209 11.76 11.76 -1.86
C LYS A 209 10.30 11.74 -2.31
N VAL A 210 9.89 10.78 -3.15
CA VAL A 210 8.60 10.86 -3.84
C VAL A 210 7.59 9.77 -3.49
N SER A 211 7.99 8.74 -2.74
CA SER A 211 7.08 7.68 -2.34
C SER A 211 6.24 8.10 -1.14
N ASP A 212 5.34 7.23 -0.75
CA ASP A 212 4.69 7.26 0.55
C ASP A 212 5.00 5.95 1.28
N PRO A 213 4.77 5.90 2.59
CA PRO A 213 5.16 4.71 3.36
C PRO A 213 4.37 3.45 2.99
N MET A 214 3.12 3.57 2.53
CA MET A 214 2.30 2.43 2.10
C MET A 214 2.92 1.76 0.88
N LEU A 215 3.35 2.53 -0.14
CA LEU A 215 3.95 1.98 -1.35
C LEU A 215 5.20 1.14 -1.06
N ILE A 216 6.07 1.64 -0.16
CA ILE A 216 7.29 0.91 0.24
C ILE A 216 6.91 -0.43 0.90
N SER A 217 5.97 -0.37 1.85
CA SER A 217 5.55 -1.58 2.59
C SER A 217 4.87 -2.59 1.66
N VAL A 218 3.93 -2.15 0.82
CA VAL A 218 3.23 -3.04 -0.12
C VAL A 218 4.21 -3.70 -1.09
N ALA A 219 5.15 -2.91 -1.65
CA ALA A 219 6.15 -3.45 -2.58
C ALA A 219 7.01 -4.52 -1.90
N ALA A 220 7.47 -4.25 -0.67
CA ALA A 220 8.32 -5.18 0.08
C ALA A 220 7.56 -6.47 0.44
N VAL A 221 6.37 -6.36 1.03
CA VAL A 221 5.56 -7.52 1.42
C VAL A 221 5.22 -8.37 0.20
N SER A 222 4.74 -7.75 -0.88
CA SER A 222 4.29 -8.48 -2.08
C SER A 222 5.46 -9.19 -2.78
N TYR A 223 6.58 -8.50 -2.94
CA TYR A 223 7.77 -9.08 -3.59
C TYR A 223 8.33 -10.24 -2.78
N THR A 224 8.46 -10.06 -1.46
CA THR A 224 9.05 -11.06 -0.57
C THR A 224 8.15 -12.30 -0.48
N HIS A 225 6.85 -12.13 -0.34
CA HIS A 225 5.90 -13.23 -0.34
C HIS A 225 5.98 -14.01 -1.66
N LEU A 226 6.03 -13.31 -2.76
CA LEU A 226 6.14 -13.95 -4.07
C LEU A 226 7.44 -14.74 -4.25
N UNK A 227 8.34 -14.19 -3.81
CA UNK A 227 9.52 -14.77 -3.93
C UNK A 227 9.66 -15.98 -3.19
N ARG A 228 9.29 -15.91 -2.11
CA ARG A 228 9.29 -17.09 -1.20
C ARG A 228 8.44 -18.24 -1.75
N GLN A 229 7.25 -17.93 -2.21
CA GLN A 229 6.33 -18.90 -2.81
C GLN A 229 6.92 -19.55 -4.06
N MET A 230 7.66 -18.79 -4.87
CA MET A 230 8.36 -19.33 -6.04
C MET A 230 9.45 -20.34 -5.61
N CYS A 231 10.25 -20.00 -4.60
CA CYS A 231 11.29 -20.90 -4.08
C CYS A 231 10.70 -22.18 -3.48
N ILE A 232 9.59 -22.09 -2.77
CA ILE A 232 8.90 -23.27 -2.19
C ILE A 232 8.34 -24.15 -3.32
N ARG A 233 7.79 -23.54 -4.37
CA ARG A 233 7.21 -24.28 -5.50
C ARG A 233 8.30 -25.01 -6.29
N ASP A 234 9.44 -24.36 -6.52
CA ASP A 234 10.58 -24.97 -7.22
C ASP A 234 11.14 -26.16 -6.42
N ARG A 235 11.19 -26.05 -5.08
CA ARG A 235 11.64 -27.16 -4.21
C ARG A 235 10.75 -28.40 -4.28
N ARG A 236 9.47 -28.26 -4.61
CA ARG A 236 8.57 -29.40 -4.78
C ARG A 236 8.80 -30.15 -6.10
N TYR A 237 9.50 -29.52 -7.05
CA TYR A 237 9.75 -30.12 -8.38
C TYR A 237 11.20 -30.59 -8.58
N THR A 238 12.12 -30.19 -7.70
CA THR A 238 13.53 -30.61 -7.77
C THR A 238 14.02 -30.94 -6.38
N ASP A 239 14.37 -32.20 -6.16
CA ASP A 239 14.96 -32.66 -4.89
C ASP A 239 16.39 -32.10 -4.66
N ASP A 240 16.89 -31.27 -5.57
CA ASP A 240 18.25 -30.71 -5.51
C ASP A 240 18.28 -29.22 -5.88
N CYS A 241 17.72 -28.38 -5.03
CA CYS A 241 18.01 -26.94 -5.15
C CYS A 241 18.61 -26.42 -3.84
N SER A 242 19.91 -26.54 -3.72
CA SER A 242 20.67 -25.83 -2.70
C SER A 242 20.71 -24.34 -3.08
N CYS A 243 19.80 -23.53 -2.53
CA CYS A 243 19.98 -22.09 -2.53
C CYS A 243 21.13 -21.75 -1.61
N SER A 244 22.36 -21.83 -2.16
CA SER A 244 23.51 -21.29 -1.46
C SER A 244 23.49 -19.76 -1.64
N TYR A 245 23.15 -19.08 -0.58
CA TYR A 245 23.44 -17.66 -0.46
C TYR A 245 24.96 -17.52 -0.48
N ASN A 246 25.51 -17.14 -1.62
CA ASN A 246 26.91 -16.78 -1.71
C ASN A 246 27.09 -15.43 -1.02
N GLN A 247 27.49 -15.46 0.25
CA GLN A 247 28.07 -14.28 0.89
C GLN A 247 29.44 -14.09 0.25
N GLY A 248 29.50 -13.29 -0.80
CA GLY A 248 30.77 -12.85 -1.36
C GLY A 248 31.46 -11.91 -0.36
N ASN A 249 32.73 -12.23 -0.08
CA ASN A 249 33.65 -11.38 0.66
C ASN A 249 33.83 -10.00 -0.02
#